data_5b21db16d291761804f0c3dd9abd7385
#
_entry.id   5b21db16d291761804f0c3dd9abd7385
#
_cell.length_a   1.000
_cell.length_b   1.000
_cell.length_c   1.000
_cell.angle_alpha   90.00
_cell.angle_beta   90.00
_cell.angle_gamma   90.00
#
_symmetry.space_group_name_H-M   'P 1'
#
loop_
_entity.id
_entity.type
_entity.pdbx_description
1 polymer ?
#
loop_
_entity_poly.entity_id
_entity_poly.type
_entity_poly.pdbx_seq_one_letter_code
_entity_poly.pdbx_strand_id
1 'polypeptide(L)'
;MMYSDKVWDHFSNPRNVGEIADADGVGEVGNATCGDIMKIYLKIDHDVITDVKFKTFGCGAAIATSSMATEMIKGKPVSEALKLTNKAVVEALDGLPPVKVHCSVLAEQAIKQALADYYRRHGIDPTPLVGELPDPEACHVH
;
A
#
# COMPACT_ATOMS: atom_id res chain seq x y z
N MET A 1 11.90 -5.90 21.03
CA MET A 1 11.61 -5.79 19.58
C MET A 1 12.17 -4.46 19.09
N MET A 2 13.05 -4.50 18.13
CA MET A 2 13.69 -3.27 17.65
C MET A 2 13.30 -2.99 16.20
N TYR A 3 12.92 -1.75 15.94
CA TYR A 3 12.70 -1.26 14.60
C TYR A 3 13.98 -0.62 14.07
N SER A 4 14.20 -0.71 12.76
CA SER A 4 15.32 -0.03 12.12
C SER A 4 15.16 1.48 12.18
N ASP A 5 16.25 2.21 11.93
CA ASP A 5 16.20 3.67 11.86
C ASP A 5 15.26 4.14 10.74
N LYS A 6 15.20 3.38 9.63
CA LYS A 6 14.29 3.70 8.54
C LYS A 6 12.83 3.57 8.93
N VAL A 7 12.49 2.57 9.73
CA VAL A 7 11.12 2.41 10.24
C VAL A 7 10.77 3.60 11.12
N TRP A 8 11.65 3.98 12.03
CA TRP A 8 11.43 5.13 12.91
C TRP A 8 11.30 6.43 12.12
N ASP A 9 12.12 6.61 11.07
CA ASP A 9 12.05 7.78 10.20
C ASP A 9 10.70 7.87 9.50
N HIS A 10 10.25 6.79 8.88
CA HIS A 10 8.97 6.76 8.19
C HIS A 10 7.78 6.86 9.14
N PHE A 11 7.92 6.36 10.35
CA PHE A 11 6.89 6.51 11.36
C PHE A 11 6.79 7.95 11.89
N SER A 12 7.94 8.58 12.15
CA SER A 12 8.00 9.94 12.70
C SER A 12 7.70 11.01 11.66
N ASN A 13 8.08 10.76 10.41
CA ASN A 13 7.90 11.69 9.28
C ASN A 13 7.31 10.94 8.09
N PRO A 14 6.06 10.45 8.21
CA PRO A 14 5.47 9.66 7.13
C PRO A 14 5.30 10.51 5.87
N ARG A 15 5.63 9.90 4.72
CA ARG A 15 5.51 10.52 3.41
C ARG A 15 4.18 10.12 2.79
N ASN A 16 3.63 11.04 1.99
CA ASN A 16 2.45 10.75 1.18
C ASN A 16 1.18 10.45 2.01
N VAL A 17 1.08 11.03 3.20
CA VAL A 17 -0.13 10.90 4.01
C VAL A 17 -1.21 11.85 3.48
N GLY A 18 -2.43 11.36 3.32
CA GLY A 18 -3.55 12.19 2.94
C GLY A 18 -4.51 11.51 1.98
N GLU A 19 -5.24 12.31 1.24
CA GLU A 19 -6.24 11.87 0.28
C GLU A 19 -6.02 12.58 -1.05
N ILE A 20 -6.51 11.96 -2.12
CA ILE A 20 -6.58 12.58 -3.44
C ILE A 20 -8.06 12.58 -3.84
N ALA A 21 -8.67 13.76 -3.94
CA ALA A 21 -10.11 13.87 -4.22
C ALA A 21 -10.48 13.32 -5.60
N ASP A 22 -9.60 13.51 -6.58
CA ASP A 22 -9.80 13.05 -7.95
C ASP A 22 -8.87 11.88 -8.31
N ALA A 23 -8.67 10.99 -7.35
CA ALA A 23 -7.81 9.82 -7.55
C ALA A 23 -8.29 8.97 -8.72
N ASP A 24 -7.35 8.44 -9.49
CA ASP A 24 -7.63 7.53 -10.60
C ASP A 24 -7.83 6.10 -10.12
N GLY A 25 -7.32 5.75 -8.96
CA GLY A 25 -7.54 4.47 -8.33
C GLY A 25 -7.51 4.60 -6.82
N VAL A 26 -8.40 3.89 -6.13
CA VAL A 26 -8.47 3.85 -4.68
C VAL A 26 -8.55 2.40 -4.24
N GLY A 27 -7.69 2.01 -3.32
CA GLY A 27 -7.70 0.68 -2.75
C GLY A 27 -7.78 0.74 -1.24
N GLU A 28 -8.60 -0.11 -0.65
CA GLU A 28 -8.73 -0.21 0.79
C GLU A 28 -8.70 -1.68 1.20
N VAL A 29 -7.89 -1.99 2.19
CA VAL A 29 -7.82 -3.34 2.76
C VAL A 29 -7.81 -3.23 4.28
N GLY A 30 -8.17 -4.33 4.92
CA GLY A 30 -8.21 -4.42 6.36
C GLY A 30 -9.63 -4.38 6.87
N ASN A 31 -9.76 -4.38 8.19
CA ASN A 31 -11.05 -4.46 8.84
C ASN A 31 -10.98 -3.68 10.16
N ALA A 32 -11.96 -2.81 10.40
CA ALA A 32 -12.01 -2.02 11.63
C ALA A 32 -12.05 -2.90 12.88
N THR A 33 -12.63 -4.10 12.78
CA THR A 33 -12.65 -5.07 13.89
C THR A 33 -11.23 -5.54 14.24
N CYS A 34 -10.35 -5.63 13.26
CA CYS A 34 -8.94 -5.99 13.48
C CYS A 34 -8.09 -4.82 13.91
N GLY A 35 -8.58 -3.60 13.73
CA GLY A 35 -7.84 -2.40 14.05
C GLY A 35 -6.84 -1.96 13.01
N ASP A 36 -6.71 -2.70 11.91
CA ASP A 36 -5.78 -2.39 10.83
C ASP A 36 -6.55 -2.11 9.55
N ILE A 37 -6.53 -0.86 9.12
CA ILE A 37 -7.14 -0.42 7.85
C ILE A 37 -6.09 0.37 7.10
N MET A 38 -5.99 0.11 5.79
CA MET A 38 -5.07 0.84 4.93
C MET A 38 -5.78 1.23 3.65
N LYS A 39 -5.71 2.50 3.30
CA LYS A 39 -6.34 3.06 2.12
C LYS A 39 -5.28 3.79 1.30
N ILE A 40 -5.21 3.46 0.02
CA ILE A 40 -4.23 4.03 -0.91
C ILE A 40 -4.98 4.77 -2.02
N TYR A 41 -4.54 5.98 -2.33
CA TYR A 41 -5.06 6.79 -3.42
C TYR A 41 -3.96 6.97 -4.46
N LEU A 42 -4.29 6.71 -5.72
CA LEU A 42 -3.34 6.85 -6.83
C LEU A 42 -3.82 7.90 -7.82
N LYS A 43 -2.92 8.77 -8.21
CA LYS A 43 -3.11 9.66 -9.35
C LYS A 43 -2.21 9.17 -10.48
N ILE A 44 -2.81 8.84 -11.62
CA ILE A 44 -2.11 8.17 -12.72
C ILE A 44 -2.29 8.99 -13.99
N ASP A 45 -1.18 9.24 -14.69
CA ASP A 45 -1.17 9.94 -15.96
C ASP A 45 -0.23 9.20 -16.91
N HIS A 46 -0.72 8.83 -18.09
CA HIS A 46 0.05 8.08 -19.10
C HIS A 46 0.69 6.81 -18.51
N ASP A 47 -0.09 6.07 -17.71
CA ASP A 47 0.32 4.83 -17.03
C ASP A 47 1.49 5.01 -16.06
N VAL A 48 1.73 6.26 -15.61
CA VAL A 48 2.72 6.57 -14.58
C VAL A 48 2.00 7.10 -13.36
N ILE A 49 2.39 6.62 -12.18
CA ILE A 49 1.83 7.10 -10.92
C ILE A 49 2.47 8.43 -10.59
N THR A 50 1.73 9.52 -10.83
CA THR A 50 2.25 10.88 -10.64
C THR A 50 2.14 11.35 -9.21
N ASP A 51 1.18 10.80 -8.46
CA ASP A 51 1.04 11.08 -7.04
C ASP A 51 0.39 9.89 -6.35
N VAL A 52 0.68 9.74 -5.08
CA VAL A 52 0.11 8.68 -4.26
C VAL A 52 -0.03 9.18 -2.84
N LYS A 53 -1.16 8.88 -2.23
CA LYS A 53 -1.42 9.22 -0.82
C LYS A 53 -1.98 8.00 -0.11
N PHE A 54 -1.83 7.98 1.20
CA PHE A 54 -2.41 6.92 1.99
C PHE A 54 -3.00 7.43 3.29
N LYS A 55 -3.96 6.67 3.79
CA LYS A 55 -4.49 6.80 5.15
C LYS A 55 -4.50 5.41 5.76
N THR A 56 -4.14 5.32 7.01
CA THR A 56 -4.15 4.04 7.71
C THR A 56 -4.56 4.23 9.16
N PHE A 57 -5.23 3.23 9.70
CA PHE A 57 -5.48 3.07 11.12
C PHE A 57 -4.79 1.78 11.52
N GLY A 58 -3.96 1.83 12.55
CA GLY A 58 -3.20 0.66 12.97
C GLY A 58 -1.98 1.06 13.76
N CYS A 59 -1.00 0.16 13.81
CA CYS A 59 0.23 0.41 14.56
C CYS A 59 1.21 1.28 13.77
N GLY A 60 2.29 1.70 14.43
CA GLY A 60 3.34 2.47 13.78
C GLY A 60 3.98 1.76 12.59
N ALA A 61 4.04 0.42 12.63
CA ALA A 61 4.55 -0.36 11.50
C ALA A 61 3.66 -0.22 10.26
N ALA A 62 2.34 -0.09 10.45
CA ALA A 62 1.42 0.13 9.33
C ALA A 62 1.70 1.48 8.66
N ILE A 63 1.96 2.52 9.45
CA ILE A 63 2.33 3.84 8.94
C ILE A 63 3.66 3.77 8.20
N ALA A 64 4.66 3.14 8.78
CA ALA A 64 5.98 3.05 8.17
C ALA A 64 5.97 2.24 6.87
N THR A 65 5.26 1.12 6.83
CA THR A 65 5.17 0.30 5.62
C THR A 65 4.42 1.02 4.51
N SER A 66 3.33 1.72 4.85
CA SER A 66 2.58 2.51 3.86
C SER A 66 3.42 3.66 3.31
N SER A 67 4.13 4.37 4.19
CA SER A 67 5.01 5.46 3.79
C SER A 67 6.09 4.97 2.83
N MET A 68 6.78 3.88 3.17
CA MET A 68 7.82 3.32 2.32
C MET A 68 7.24 2.80 1.00
N ALA A 69 6.14 2.05 1.05
CA ALA A 69 5.52 1.50 -0.15
C ALA A 69 5.11 2.60 -1.13
N THR A 70 4.50 3.68 -0.63
CA THR A 70 4.09 4.81 -1.48
C THR A 70 5.30 5.51 -2.09
N GLU A 71 6.39 5.67 -1.34
CA GLU A 71 7.63 6.24 -1.89
C GLU A 71 8.21 5.36 -2.99
N MET A 72 8.09 4.05 -2.87
CA MET A 72 8.65 3.11 -3.86
C MET A 72 7.90 3.13 -5.19
N ILE A 73 6.60 3.47 -5.18
CA ILE A 73 5.80 3.47 -6.41
C ILE A 73 5.59 4.85 -7.00
N LYS A 74 5.78 5.91 -6.22
CA LYS A 74 5.59 7.28 -6.71
C LYS A 74 6.56 7.59 -7.84
N GLY A 75 6.03 8.07 -8.96
CA GLY A 75 6.83 8.37 -10.14
C GLY A 75 7.18 7.15 -10.99
N LYS A 76 6.64 5.98 -10.66
CA LYS A 76 6.90 4.74 -11.40
C LYS A 76 5.73 4.39 -12.32
N PRO A 77 6.01 3.67 -13.42
CA PRO A 77 4.93 3.13 -14.24
C PRO A 77 4.04 2.17 -13.45
N VAL A 78 2.78 2.09 -13.84
CA VAL A 78 1.83 1.16 -13.22
C VAL A 78 2.36 -0.28 -13.25
N SER A 79 3.02 -0.67 -14.35
CA SER A 79 3.59 -2.02 -14.47
C SER A 79 4.65 -2.31 -13.40
N GLU A 80 5.43 -1.30 -13.00
CA GLU A 80 6.41 -1.47 -11.92
C GLU A 80 5.72 -1.57 -10.56
N ALA A 81 4.66 -0.77 -10.35
CA ALA A 81 3.89 -0.84 -9.11
C ALA A 81 3.24 -2.21 -8.91
N LEU A 82 2.81 -2.86 -10.01
CA LEU A 82 2.23 -4.21 -9.96
C LEU A 82 3.23 -5.26 -9.47
N LYS A 83 4.51 -5.00 -9.63
CA LYS A 83 5.58 -5.92 -9.21
C LYS A 83 6.02 -5.71 -7.76
N LEU A 84 5.50 -4.70 -7.09
CA LEU A 84 5.85 -4.43 -5.71
C LEU A 84 5.41 -5.58 -4.81
N THR A 85 6.32 -6.06 -3.98
CA THR A 85 6.03 -7.13 -3.03
C THR A 85 6.22 -6.64 -1.60
N ASN A 86 5.54 -7.28 -0.65
CA ASN A 86 5.74 -6.97 0.76
C ASN A 86 7.20 -7.18 1.19
N LYS A 87 7.85 -8.18 0.61
CA LYS A 87 9.26 -8.45 0.90
C LYS A 87 10.14 -7.25 0.51
N ALA A 88 9.88 -6.64 -0.64
CA ALA A 88 10.63 -5.46 -1.09
C ALA A 88 10.45 -4.29 -0.11
N VAL A 89 9.24 -4.10 0.42
CA VAL A 89 8.97 -3.05 1.40
C VAL A 89 9.74 -3.32 2.69
N VAL A 90 9.72 -4.56 3.17
CA VAL A 90 10.44 -4.95 4.38
C VAL A 90 11.94 -4.73 4.22
N GLU A 91 12.49 -5.13 3.07
CA GLU A 91 13.92 -4.93 2.79
C GLU A 91 14.28 -3.45 2.71
N ALA A 92 13.42 -2.64 2.09
CA ALA A 92 13.65 -1.19 1.99
C ALA A 92 13.64 -0.52 3.37
N LEU A 93 12.93 -1.08 4.33
CA LEU A 93 12.91 -0.59 5.71
C LEU A 93 14.02 -1.21 6.59
N ASP A 94 14.93 -1.98 5.99
CA ASP A 94 15.97 -2.72 6.71
C ASP A 94 15.40 -3.76 7.69
N GLY A 95 14.23 -4.30 7.34
CA GLY A 95 13.58 -5.35 8.10
C GLY A 95 12.47 -4.86 9.03
N LEU A 96 11.62 -5.78 9.43
CA LEU A 96 10.55 -5.57 10.40
C LEU A 96 10.55 -6.74 11.39
N PRO A 97 10.12 -6.51 12.65
CA PRO A 97 9.87 -7.63 13.54
C PRO A 97 8.87 -8.61 12.90
N PRO A 98 9.08 -9.93 13.04
CA PRO A 98 8.21 -10.91 12.38
C PRO A 98 6.71 -10.71 12.66
N VAL A 99 6.35 -10.25 13.85
CA VAL A 99 4.94 -10.03 14.21
C VAL A 99 4.33 -8.82 13.50
N LYS A 100 5.14 -8.00 12.82
CA LYS A 100 4.68 -6.80 12.10
C LYS A 100 4.78 -6.93 10.59
N VAL A 101 5.26 -8.05 10.07
CA VAL A 101 5.40 -8.26 8.63
C VAL A 101 4.03 -8.20 7.93
N HIS A 102 2.95 -8.58 8.62
CA HIS A 102 1.60 -8.51 8.03
C HIS A 102 1.23 -7.08 7.59
N CYS A 103 1.79 -6.05 8.24
CA CYS A 103 1.53 -4.66 7.83
C CYS A 103 2.05 -4.38 6.43
N SER A 104 3.18 -4.97 6.04
CA SER A 104 3.72 -4.84 4.68
C SER A 104 2.85 -5.56 3.66
N VAL A 105 2.25 -6.69 4.05
CA VAL A 105 1.29 -7.41 3.20
C VAL A 105 0.07 -6.55 2.93
N LEU A 106 -0.45 -5.86 3.95
CA LEU A 106 -1.58 -4.94 3.79
C LEU A 106 -1.24 -3.81 2.81
N ALA A 107 -0.04 -3.25 2.88
CA ALA A 107 0.39 -2.20 1.96
C ALA A 107 0.41 -2.72 0.51
N GLU A 108 0.98 -3.90 0.29
CA GLU A 108 0.99 -4.54 -1.03
C GLU A 108 -0.43 -4.75 -1.56
N GLN A 109 -1.31 -5.30 -0.73
CA GLN A 109 -2.69 -5.57 -1.11
C GLN A 109 -3.46 -4.29 -1.42
N ALA A 110 -3.27 -3.23 -0.61
CA ALA A 110 -3.94 -1.96 -0.84
C ALA A 110 -3.52 -1.32 -2.16
N ILE A 111 -2.24 -1.41 -2.50
CA ILE A 111 -1.73 -0.92 -3.78
C ILE A 111 -2.35 -1.70 -4.94
N LYS A 112 -2.42 -3.03 -4.84
CA LYS A 112 -3.03 -3.86 -5.86
C LYS A 112 -4.52 -3.56 -6.02
N GLN A 113 -5.23 -3.33 -4.91
CA GLN A 113 -6.64 -2.94 -4.96
C GLN A 113 -6.81 -1.59 -5.66
N ALA A 114 -5.93 -0.62 -5.38
CA ALA A 114 -5.99 0.68 -6.01
C ALA A 114 -5.74 0.57 -7.52
N LEU A 115 -4.78 -0.24 -7.93
CA LEU A 115 -4.50 -0.48 -9.36
C LEU A 115 -5.66 -1.21 -10.04
N ALA A 116 -6.28 -2.17 -9.35
CA ALA A 116 -7.46 -2.86 -9.86
C ALA A 116 -8.61 -1.89 -10.08
N ASP A 117 -8.83 -0.96 -9.16
CA ASP A 117 -9.85 0.08 -9.29
C ASP A 117 -9.57 0.95 -10.52
N TYR A 118 -8.32 1.35 -10.72
CA TYR A 118 -7.90 2.11 -11.90
C TYR A 118 -8.23 1.37 -13.19
N TYR A 119 -7.89 0.08 -13.27
CA TYR A 119 -8.17 -0.71 -14.48
C TYR A 119 -9.67 -0.87 -14.70
N ARG A 120 -10.46 -1.10 -13.66
CA ARG A 120 -11.92 -1.21 -13.79
C ARG A 120 -12.55 0.07 -14.31
N ARG A 121 -12.05 1.22 -13.87
CA ARG A 121 -12.53 2.53 -14.34
C ARG A 121 -12.24 2.74 -15.84
N HIS A 122 -11.24 2.06 -16.36
CA HIS A 122 -10.89 2.10 -17.78
C HIS A 122 -11.44 0.93 -18.57
N GLY A 123 -12.34 0.14 -17.99
CA GLY A 123 -12.98 -0.99 -18.67
C GLY A 123 -12.08 -2.19 -18.87
N ILE A 124 -11.00 -2.30 -18.10
CA ILE A 124 -10.03 -3.39 -18.17
C ILE A 124 -10.26 -4.33 -17.00
N ASP A 125 -10.31 -5.65 -17.28
CA ASP A 125 -10.37 -6.64 -16.19
C ASP A 125 -9.02 -6.68 -15.48
N PRO A 126 -8.95 -6.39 -14.20
CA PRO A 126 -7.68 -6.36 -13.46
C PRO A 126 -7.15 -7.75 -13.10
N THR A 127 -7.99 -8.77 -13.10
CA THR A 127 -7.62 -10.10 -12.60
C THR A 127 -6.35 -10.67 -13.25
N PRO A 128 -6.17 -10.62 -14.59
CA PRO A 128 -4.94 -11.12 -15.19
C PRO A 128 -3.69 -10.31 -14.82
N LEU A 129 -3.88 -9.07 -14.36
CA LEU A 129 -2.77 -8.15 -14.09
C LEU A 129 -2.37 -8.15 -12.63
N VAL A 130 -3.34 -8.16 -11.72
CA VAL A 130 -3.09 -8.07 -10.27
C VAL A 130 -3.25 -9.41 -9.55
N GLY A 131 -3.78 -10.43 -10.26
CA GLY A 131 -4.06 -11.72 -9.67
C GLY A 131 -5.33 -11.71 -8.84
N GLU A 132 -5.52 -12.75 -8.04
CA GLU A 132 -6.67 -12.83 -7.15
C GLU A 132 -6.52 -11.84 -6.01
N LEU A 133 -7.51 -10.97 -5.85
CA LEU A 133 -7.49 -9.97 -4.79
C LEU A 133 -8.13 -10.55 -3.52
N PRO A 134 -7.59 -10.21 -2.34
CA PRO A 134 -8.21 -10.63 -1.10
C PRO A 134 -9.52 -9.89 -0.86
N ASP A 135 -10.38 -10.47 -0.02
CA ASP A 135 -11.54 -9.77 0.48
C ASP A 135 -11.07 -8.57 1.32
N PRO A 136 -11.42 -7.33 0.96
CA PRO A 136 -10.95 -6.17 1.71
C PRO A 136 -11.49 -6.12 3.14
N GLU A 137 -12.56 -6.83 3.43
CA GLU A 137 -13.10 -6.93 4.78
C GLU A 137 -12.50 -8.08 5.59
N ALA A 138 -11.69 -8.92 4.96
CA ALA A 138 -11.10 -10.06 5.65
C ALA A 138 -10.04 -9.62 6.65
N CYS A 139 -10.11 -10.22 7.83
CA CYS A 139 -9.12 -9.99 8.88
C CYS A 139 -8.07 -11.10 8.81
N HIS A 140 -6.88 -10.76 8.34
CA HIS A 140 -5.78 -11.71 8.20
C HIS A 140 -4.84 -11.62 9.40
N VAL A 141 -5.25 -12.20 10.49
CA VAL A 141 -4.50 -12.16 11.74
C VAL A 141 -3.72 -13.45 11.89
N HIS A 142 -2.56 -13.51 11.33
CA HIS A 142 -1.76 -14.74 11.40
C HIS A 142 -0.31 -14.47 11.67
#